data_ea6e1275c3eeb1e7405dfcfe6980989d
#
_entry.id   ea6e1275c3eeb1e7405dfcfe6980989d
#
_cell.length_a   1.000
_cell.length_b   1.000
_cell.length_c   1.000
_cell.angle_alpha   90.00
_cell.angle_beta   90.00
_cell.angle_gamma   90.00
#
_symmetry.space_group_name_H-M   'P 1'
#
loop_
_entity.id
_entity.type
_entity.pdbx_description
1 polymer ?
#
loop_
_entity_poly.entity_id
_entity_poly.type
_entity_poly.pdbx_seq_one_letter_code
_entity_poly.pdbx_strand_id
1 'polypeptide(L)'
;MKSSVKVLVCDPMENEGIQKLKEAGFTIDVKPTIAPDELKKTVSNYDVLIVRSRTKMTKEIFEAGTRLKLVGRAGAGLDNIDVEAAEKKGVTVFNTLEAPAEGVAELTIGLILALARSISSADRAMKEGRWIKKDLMGWELKGKTLGTIGLGNIGERVAKLARAFGMKILITKRTPPNPAMLKELEAEFVSLHELLKRSDVVTIHVPYTAQTHRMIGEKELHLMKKGSYLINTSRGAIIDEKALLEALQSQRLGGAALDVYEVEPPTNWTLMQLPNVVCTPHIGAQTEETQKTASVLIAEKIINFFS
;
A
#
# COMPACT_ATOMS: atom_id res chain seq x y z
N MET A 1 -39.87 -16.82 -3.16
CA MET A 1 -39.09 -15.55 -3.04
C MET A 1 -37.66 -15.94 -2.71
N LYS A 2 -36.66 -15.61 -3.55
CA LYS A 2 -35.25 -15.75 -3.17
C LYS A 2 -35.05 -14.91 -1.91
N SER A 3 -34.59 -15.49 -0.81
CA SER A 3 -34.29 -14.73 0.42
C SER A 3 -33.24 -13.66 0.03
N SER A 4 -33.54 -12.39 0.36
CA SER A 4 -32.62 -11.28 0.10
C SER A 4 -31.28 -11.55 0.77
N VAL A 5 -30.18 -11.42 0.01
CA VAL A 5 -28.82 -11.56 0.54
C VAL A 5 -28.56 -10.46 1.57
N LYS A 6 -28.12 -10.84 2.76
CA LYS A 6 -27.84 -9.90 3.84
C LYS A 6 -26.37 -9.54 3.92
N VAL A 7 -26.09 -8.25 3.88
CA VAL A 7 -24.74 -7.67 3.89
C VAL A 7 -24.53 -6.87 5.17
N LEU A 8 -23.41 -7.08 5.86
CA LEU A 8 -22.96 -6.21 6.95
C LEU A 8 -21.72 -5.43 6.49
N VAL A 9 -21.80 -4.11 6.54
CA VAL A 9 -20.67 -3.20 6.33
C VAL A 9 -20.04 -2.92 7.69
N CYS A 10 -18.81 -3.42 7.90
CA CYS A 10 -18.11 -3.41 9.19
C CYS A 10 -17.17 -2.22 9.39
N ASP A 11 -16.80 -1.54 8.31
CA ASP A 11 -15.89 -0.38 8.31
C ASP A 11 -16.51 0.77 7.49
N PRO A 12 -16.07 2.03 7.67
CA PRO A 12 -16.55 3.15 6.87
C PRO A 12 -16.40 2.87 5.37
N MET A 13 -17.44 3.11 4.60
CA MET A 13 -17.53 2.87 3.17
C MET A 13 -18.31 4.01 2.51
N GLU A 14 -17.89 4.41 1.31
CA GLU A 14 -18.57 5.48 0.56
C GLU A 14 -19.98 5.06 0.13
N ASN A 15 -20.90 6.03 0.14
CA ASN A 15 -22.32 5.78 -0.07
C ASN A 15 -22.64 5.20 -1.46
N GLU A 16 -21.84 5.49 -2.47
CA GLU A 16 -22.04 5.01 -3.84
C GLU A 16 -22.04 3.48 -3.93
N GLY A 17 -21.11 2.81 -3.23
CA GLY A 17 -21.10 1.35 -3.21
C GLY A 17 -22.27 0.77 -2.40
N ILE A 18 -22.64 1.42 -1.28
CA ILE A 18 -23.78 1.00 -0.46
C ILE A 18 -25.07 1.13 -1.29
N GLN A 19 -25.24 2.25 -1.99
CA GLN A 19 -26.40 2.51 -2.82
C GLN A 19 -26.53 1.49 -3.96
N LYS A 20 -25.39 1.19 -4.61
CA LYS A 20 -25.33 0.20 -5.69
C LYS A 20 -25.79 -1.20 -5.24
N LEU A 21 -25.39 -1.61 -4.03
CA LEU A 21 -25.85 -2.88 -3.43
C LEU A 21 -27.34 -2.86 -3.12
N LYS A 22 -27.88 -1.74 -2.59
CA LYS A 22 -29.32 -1.58 -2.32
C LYS A 22 -30.14 -1.68 -3.61
N GLU A 23 -29.73 -1.00 -4.67
CA GLU A 23 -30.38 -1.03 -5.99
C GLU A 23 -30.37 -2.44 -6.59
N ALA A 24 -29.35 -3.25 -6.30
CA ALA A 24 -29.29 -4.65 -6.68
C ALA A 24 -30.14 -5.59 -5.80
N GLY A 25 -30.88 -5.04 -4.81
CA GLY A 25 -31.82 -5.79 -3.98
C GLY A 25 -31.23 -6.45 -2.73
N PHE A 26 -30.02 -6.07 -2.31
CA PHE A 26 -29.41 -6.56 -1.07
C PHE A 26 -29.98 -5.85 0.15
N THR A 27 -30.12 -6.60 1.26
CA THR A 27 -30.45 -6.02 2.58
C THR A 27 -29.15 -5.66 3.29
N ILE A 28 -28.96 -4.38 3.65
CA ILE A 28 -27.66 -3.88 4.13
C ILE A 28 -27.81 -3.31 5.54
N ASP A 29 -27.00 -3.81 6.44
CA ASP A 29 -26.73 -3.24 7.75
C ASP A 29 -25.36 -2.55 7.75
N VAL A 30 -25.29 -1.32 8.27
CA VAL A 30 -24.04 -0.53 8.33
C VAL A 30 -23.67 -0.33 9.79
N LYS A 31 -22.56 -0.94 10.20
CA LYS A 31 -22.00 -0.84 11.57
C LYS A 31 -20.49 -0.55 11.47
N PRO A 32 -20.11 0.68 11.09
CA PRO A 32 -18.72 0.99 10.67
C PRO A 32 -17.69 0.94 11.80
N THR A 33 -18.15 0.78 13.03
CA THR A 33 -17.30 0.69 14.24
C THR A 33 -17.59 -0.57 15.06
N ILE A 34 -18.18 -1.61 14.45
CA ILE A 34 -18.53 -2.85 15.14
C ILE A 34 -17.34 -3.42 15.91
N ALA A 35 -17.58 -3.77 17.18
CA ALA A 35 -16.55 -4.40 18.02
C ALA A 35 -16.33 -5.87 17.62
N PRO A 36 -15.12 -6.43 17.81
CA PRO A 36 -14.83 -7.82 17.44
C PRO A 36 -15.79 -8.84 18.08
N ASP A 37 -16.12 -8.67 19.35
CA ASP A 37 -17.04 -9.58 20.07
C ASP A 37 -18.48 -9.48 19.55
N GLU A 38 -18.95 -8.29 19.19
CA GLU A 38 -20.25 -8.10 18.56
C GLU A 38 -20.27 -8.71 17.16
N LEU A 39 -19.22 -8.51 16.37
CA LEU A 39 -19.09 -9.12 15.05
C LEU A 39 -19.17 -10.64 15.16
N LYS A 40 -18.42 -11.26 16.08
CA LYS A 40 -18.42 -12.70 16.30
C LYS A 40 -19.83 -13.23 16.65
N LYS A 41 -20.61 -12.49 17.46
CA LYS A 41 -21.97 -12.87 17.86
C LYS A 41 -23.01 -12.72 16.74
N THR A 42 -22.78 -11.81 15.79
CA THR A 42 -23.80 -11.43 14.80
C THR A 42 -23.50 -11.92 13.39
N VAL A 43 -22.26 -12.33 13.09
CA VAL A 43 -21.82 -12.72 11.75
C VAL A 43 -22.65 -13.83 11.11
N SER A 44 -23.21 -14.76 11.92
CA SER A 44 -24.09 -15.84 11.46
C SER A 44 -25.41 -15.36 10.83
N ASN A 45 -25.77 -14.08 11.01
CA ASN A 45 -26.97 -13.49 10.42
C ASN A 45 -26.76 -12.97 8.99
N TYR A 46 -25.51 -12.94 8.49
CA TYR A 46 -25.14 -12.32 7.22
C TYR A 46 -24.54 -13.31 6.22
N ASP A 47 -24.84 -13.07 4.95
CA ASP A 47 -24.29 -13.83 3.83
C ASP A 47 -22.99 -13.20 3.34
N VAL A 48 -22.82 -11.87 3.54
CA VAL A 48 -21.65 -11.07 3.10
C VAL A 48 -21.20 -10.14 4.21
N LEU A 49 -19.88 -10.05 4.41
CA LEU A 49 -19.26 -8.96 5.15
C LEU A 49 -18.45 -8.05 4.22
N ILE A 50 -18.54 -6.75 4.44
CA ILE A 50 -17.65 -5.78 3.80
C ILE A 50 -16.77 -5.17 4.88
N VAL A 51 -15.45 -5.29 4.70
CA VAL A 51 -14.43 -4.81 5.63
C VAL A 51 -13.41 -3.91 4.93
N ARG A 52 -12.65 -3.15 5.71
CA ARG A 52 -11.44 -2.44 5.27
C ARG A 52 -10.25 -2.88 6.13
N SER A 53 -9.38 -1.95 6.54
CA SER A 53 -8.17 -2.27 7.31
C SER A 53 -8.41 -2.49 8.80
N ARG A 54 -9.44 -1.87 9.40
CA ARG A 54 -9.70 -1.89 10.83
C ARG A 54 -10.24 -3.24 11.30
N THR A 55 -11.26 -3.76 10.61
CA THR A 55 -11.91 -5.02 10.99
C THR A 55 -11.03 -6.20 10.63
N LYS A 56 -10.67 -7.01 11.65
CA LYS A 56 -9.89 -8.24 11.46
C LYS A 56 -10.84 -9.42 11.27
N MET A 57 -10.67 -10.15 10.17
CA MET A 57 -11.39 -11.38 9.87
C MET A 57 -10.55 -12.57 10.31
N THR A 58 -10.69 -12.94 11.60
CA THR A 58 -9.93 -14.06 12.19
C THR A 58 -10.64 -15.40 11.96
N LYS A 59 -9.92 -16.49 12.22
CA LYS A 59 -10.47 -17.85 12.15
C LYS A 59 -11.78 -18.00 12.95
N GLU A 60 -11.85 -17.42 14.15
CA GLU A 60 -13.03 -17.51 15.02
C GLU A 60 -14.26 -16.80 14.41
N ILE A 61 -14.04 -15.70 13.66
CA ILE A 61 -15.12 -15.01 12.93
C ILE A 61 -15.63 -15.90 11.79
N PHE A 62 -14.73 -16.53 11.03
CA PHE A 62 -15.11 -17.46 9.96
C PHE A 62 -15.85 -18.70 10.53
N GLU A 63 -15.40 -19.22 11.67
CA GLU A 63 -16.06 -20.35 12.34
C GLU A 63 -17.48 -20.00 12.80
N ALA A 64 -17.68 -18.79 13.33
CA ALA A 64 -18.98 -18.31 13.79
C ALA A 64 -19.93 -17.96 12.63
N GLY A 65 -19.41 -17.63 11.46
CA GLY A 65 -20.18 -17.19 10.29
C GLY A 65 -20.80 -18.33 9.52
N THR A 66 -21.80 -19.03 10.09
CA THR A 66 -22.41 -20.23 9.48
C THR A 66 -23.16 -19.97 8.18
N ARG A 67 -23.57 -18.72 7.91
CA ARG A 67 -24.21 -18.29 6.65
C ARG A 67 -23.28 -17.57 5.70
N LEU A 68 -22.07 -17.22 6.18
CA LEU A 68 -21.14 -16.38 5.43
C LEU A 68 -20.67 -17.08 4.16
N LYS A 69 -20.85 -16.42 3.01
CA LYS A 69 -20.46 -16.89 1.69
C LYS A 69 -19.33 -16.10 1.09
N LEU A 70 -19.26 -14.80 1.46
CA LEU A 70 -18.32 -13.88 0.88
C LEU A 70 -17.86 -12.81 1.88
N VAL A 71 -16.55 -12.49 1.83
CA VAL A 71 -15.96 -11.32 2.47
C VAL A 71 -15.43 -10.41 1.37
N GLY A 72 -15.93 -9.18 1.29
CA GLY A 72 -15.43 -8.14 0.42
C GLY A 72 -14.52 -7.18 1.19
N ARG A 73 -13.25 -7.08 0.78
CA ARG A 73 -12.32 -6.07 1.33
C ARG A 73 -12.25 -4.88 0.40
N ALA A 74 -12.82 -3.72 0.81
CA ALA A 74 -12.68 -2.47 0.07
C ALA A 74 -11.26 -1.89 0.23
N GLY A 75 -10.35 -2.34 -0.63
CA GLY A 75 -8.91 -2.02 -0.65
C GLY A 75 -8.07 -3.20 -1.14
N ALA A 76 -6.75 -3.02 -1.25
CA ALA A 76 -5.87 -3.96 -1.93
C ALA A 76 -5.35 -5.12 -1.06
N GLY A 77 -4.79 -4.83 0.11
CA GLY A 77 -4.15 -5.86 0.95
C GLY A 77 -5.17 -6.77 1.65
N LEU A 78 -4.76 -7.97 2.02
CA LEU A 78 -5.57 -8.93 2.77
C LEU A 78 -4.97 -9.26 4.14
N ASP A 79 -4.08 -8.42 4.63
CA ASP A 79 -3.27 -8.65 5.85
C ASP A 79 -4.15 -8.80 7.13
N ASN A 80 -5.36 -8.27 7.10
CA ASN A 80 -6.35 -8.36 8.18
C ASN A 80 -7.37 -9.49 8.00
N ILE A 81 -7.19 -10.37 7.01
CA ILE A 81 -8.11 -11.48 6.69
C ILE A 81 -7.35 -12.80 6.74
N ASP A 82 -7.80 -13.73 7.56
CA ASP A 82 -7.32 -15.11 7.57
C ASP A 82 -7.89 -15.85 6.33
N VAL A 83 -7.16 -15.74 5.21
CA VAL A 83 -7.57 -16.31 3.92
C VAL A 83 -7.63 -17.83 3.99
N GLU A 84 -6.74 -18.48 4.76
CA GLU A 84 -6.73 -19.92 4.93
C GLU A 84 -7.99 -20.41 5.66
N ALA A 85 -8.41 -19.67 6.71
CA ALA A 85 -9.66 -19.96 7.41
C ALA A 85 -10.89 -19.74 6.51
N ALA A 86 -10.88 -18.70 5.66
CA ALA A 86 -11.94 -18.45 4.69
C ALA A 86 -12.05 -19.62 3.70
N GLU A 87 -10.96 -20.07 3.12
CA GLU A 87 -10.90 -21.20 2.17
C GLU A 87 -11.42 -22.49 2.81
N LYS A 88 -10.99 -22.83 4.01
CA LYS A 88 -11.45 -24.00 4.78
C LYS A 88 -12.97 -24.00 5.05
N LYS A 89 -13.56 -22.80 5.12
CA LYS A 89 -15.02 -22.62 5.32
C LYS A 89 -15.79 -22.46 4.01
N GLY A 90 -15.12 -22.48 2.85
CA GLY A 90 -15.75 -22.24 1.55
C GLY A 90 -16.24 -20.79 1.39
N VAL A 91 -15.66 -19.83 2.12
CA VAL A 91 -15.98 -18.40 2.02
C VAL A 91 -15.08 -17.75 0.99
N THR A 92 -15.68 -17.13 -0.01
CA THR A 92 -14.94 -16.38 -1.04
C THR A 92 -14.44 -15.04 -0.47
N VAL A 93 -13.21 -14.65 -0.82
CA VAL A 93 -12.65 -13.35 -0.43
C VAL A 93 -12.37 -12.54 -1.70
N PHE A 94 -12.97 -11.35 -1.80
CA PHE A 94 -12.66 -10.36 -2.83
C PHE A 94 -11.96 -9.14 -2.24
N ASN A 95 -11.11 -8.50 -3.04
CA ASN A 95 -10.51 -7.22 -2.75
C ASN A 95 -10.57 -6.29 -3.98
N THR A 96 -10.08 -5.06 -3.84
CA THR A 96 -10.06 -4.06 -4.92
C THR A 96 -8.63 -3.58 -5.17
N LEU A 97 -7.81 -4.47 -5.78
CA LEU A 97 -6.38 -4.23 -6.07
C LEU A 97 -6.14 -3.01 -6.97
N GLU A 98 -7.13 -2.67 -7.80
CA GLU A 98 -7.05 -1.62 -8.80
C GLU A 98 -7.25 -0.23 -8.18
N ALA A 99 -8.10 -0.14 -7.16
CA ALA A 99 -8.57 1.12 -6.59
C ALA A 99 -7.46 2.06 -6.08
N PRO A 100 -6.44 1.60 -5.33
CA PRO A 100 -5.45 2.51 -4.75
C PRO A 100 -4.31 2.88 -5.71
N ALA A 101 -4.33 2.41 -6.96
CA ALA A 101 -3.15 2.49 -7.82
C ALA A 101 -2.71 3.94 -8.09
N GLU A 102 -3.64 4.84 -8.38
CA GLU A 102 -3.34 6.24 -8.65
C GLU A 102 -2.88 6.98 -7.39
N GLY A 103 -3.69 6.95 -6.31
CA GLY A 103 -3.37 7.68 -5.07
C GLY A 103 -2.04 7.24 -4.45
N VAL A 104 -1.73 5.92 -4.43
CA VAL A 104 -0.43 5.44 -3.94
C VAL A 104 0.71 5.87 -4.85
N ALA A 105 0.50 5.90 -6.17
CA ALA A 105 1.54 6.34 -7.09
C ALA A 105 1.85 7.83 -6.94
N GLU A 106 0.82 8.67 -6.80
CA GLU A 106 0.96 10.10 -6.55
C GLU A 106 1.66 10.37 -5.21
N LEU A 107 1.26 9.68 -4.14
CA LEU A 107 1.95 9.78 -2.84
C LEU A 107 3.42 9.37 -2.96
N THR A 108 3.72 8.28 -3.69
CA THR A 108 5.11 7.82 -3.89
C THR A 108 5.95 8.90 -4.55
N ILE A 109 5.46 9.54 -5.61
CA ILE A 109 6.15 10.67 -6.26
C ILE A 109 6.25 11.88 -5.32
N GLY A 110 5.19 12.19 -4.58
CA GLY A 110 5.19 13.25 -3.57
C GLY A 110 6.27 13.03 -2.50
N LEU A 111 6.43 11.79 -2.01
CA LEU A 111 7.47 11.40 -1.06
C LEU A 111 8.88 11.50 -1.64
N ILE A 112 9.08 11.11 -2.92
CA ILE A 112 10.35 11.31 -3.64
C ILE A 112 10.67 12.80 -3.71
N LEU A 113 9.72 13.65 -4.08
CA LEU A 113 9.91 15.10 -4.16
C LEU A 113 10.15 15.72 -2.78
N ALA A 114 9.48 15.23 -1.74
CA ALA A 114 9.69 15.69 -0.37
C ALA A 114 11.11 15.43 0.13
N LEU A 115 11.69 14.27 -0.21
CA LEU A 115 13.10 13.96 0.05
C LEU A 115 14.03 14.80 -0.82
N ALA A 116 13.79 14.84 -2.13
CA ALA A 116 14.64 15.53 -3.09
C ALA A 116 14.81 17.03 -2.79
N ARG A 117 13.79 17.64 -2.22
CA ARG A 117 13.72 19.08 -1.95
C ARG A 117 13.67 19.41 -0.47
N SER A 118 13.83 18.41 0.42
CA SER A 118 13.77 18.56 1.89
C SER A 118 12.52 19.31 2.38
N ILE A 119 11.36 19.04 1.73
CA ILE A 119 10.12 19.81 1.95
C ILE A 119 9.67 19.75 3.41
N SER A 120 9.65 18.56 4.02
CA SER A 120 9.21 18.36 5.41
C SER A 120 10.08 19.12 6.42
N SER A 121 11.40 19.15 6.19
CA SER A 121 12.33 19.88 7.05
C SER A 121 12.22 21.39 6.86
N ALA A 122 12.02 21.86 5.61
CA ALA A 122 11.82 23.27 5.29
C ALA A 122 10.53 23.80 5.92
N ASP A 123 9.41 23.09 5.76
CA ASP A 123 8.10 23.46 6.31
C ASP A 123 8.17 23.57 7.85
N ARG A 124 8.76 22.55 8.50
CA ARG A 124 8.94 22.56 9.96
C ARG A 124 9.75 23.77 10.43
N ALA A 125 10.89 24.03 9.79
CA ALA A 125 11.74 25.16 10.16
C ALA A 125 11.01 26.51 10.00
N MET A 126 10.26 26.69 8.90
CA MET A 126 9.48 27.91 8.67
C MET A 126 8.41 28.11 9.73
N LYS A 127 7.69 27.06 10.13
CA LYS A 127 6.67 27.11 11.21
C LYS A 127 7.28 27.40 12.58
N GLU A 128 8.54 27.04 12.81
CA GLU A 128 9.33 27.36 13.99
C GLU A 128 10.03 28.72 13.90
N GLY A 129 9.77 29.53 12.88
CA GLY A 129 10.37 30.84 12.67
C GLY A 129 11.86 30.82 12.27
N ARG A 130 12.36 29.68 11.78
CA ARG A 130 13.77 29.49 11.40
C ARG A 130 13.97 29.55 9.89
N TRP A 131 14.89 30.42 9.43
CA TRP A 131 15.26 30.57 8.03
C TRP A 131 16.53 29.77 7.72
N ILE A 132 16.39 28.51 7.27
CA ILE A 132 17.50 27.56 7.08
C ILE A 132 17.87 27.34 5.58
N LYS A 133 17.65 28.34 4.72
CA LYS A 133 17.87 28.23 3.26
C LYS A 133 19.24 27.65 2.88
N LYS A 134 20.30 27.98 3.62
CA LYS A 134 21.67 27.56 3.33
C LYS A 134 21.91 26.06 3.58
N ASP A 135 21.09 25.46 4.46
CA ASP A 135 21.23 24.05 4.86
C ASP A 135 20.39 23.08 3.99
N LEU A 136 19.59 23.65 3.08
CA LEU A 136 18.65 22.90 2.25
C LEU A 136 19.13 22.85 0.79
N MET A 137 20.17 22.04 0.51
CA MET A 137 20.58 21.75 -0.85
C MET A 137 19.87 20.50 -1.36
N GLY A 138 18.91 20.69 -2.28
CA GLY A 138 18.16 19.60 -2.93
C GLY A 138 18.82 19.08 -4.20
N TRP A 139 18.14 18.12 -4.82
CA TRP A 139 18.51 17.54 -6.12
C TRP A 139 17.29 17.44 -7.04
N GLU A 140 17.52 17.30 -8.36
CA GLU A 140 16.49 17.18 -9.39
C GLU A 140 16.29 15.71 -9.79
N LEU A 141 15.06 15.34 -10.16
CA LEU A 141 14.73 13.98 -10.60
C LEU A 141 15.22 13.70 -12.02
N LYS A 142 15.23 14.72 -12.88
CA LYS A 142 15.61 14.58 -14.28
C LYS A 142 17.01 13.95 -14.43
N GLY A 143 17.09 12.89 -15.24
CA GLY A 143 18.32 12.14 -15.49
C GLY A 143 18.71 11.14 -14.39
N LYS A 144 18.07 11.15 -13.23
CA LYS A 144 18.24 10.14 -12.17
C LYS A 144 17.59 8.82 -12.56
N THR A 145 18.02 7.74 -11.92
CA THR A 145 17.48 6.39 -12.15
C THR A 145 16.55 6.00 -11.00
N LEU A 146 15.29 5.68 -11.33
CA LEU A 146 14.34 5.04 -10.43
C LEU A 146 14.39 3.53 -10.63
N GLY A 147 14.66 2.79 -9.56
CA GLY A 147 14.51 1.33 -9.50
C GLY A 147 13.17 0.96 -8.88
N THR A 148 12.31 0.30 -9.65
CA THR A 148 10.99 -0.13 -9.21
C THR A 148 11.00 -1.63 -8.91
N ILE A 149 10.87 -1.99 -7.64
CA ILE A 149 10.75 -3.38 -7.18
C ILE A 149 9.28 -3.76 -7.21
N GLY A 150 8.86 -4.54 -8.21
CA GLY A 150 7.47 -4.87 -8.50
C GLY A 150 6.86 -3.95 -9.57
N LEU A 151 6.19 -4.57 -10.54
CA LEU A 151 5.46 -3.90 -11.62
C LEU A 151 4.04 -4.47 -11.68
N GLY A 152 3.23 -4.11 -10.69
CA GLY A 152 1.77 -4.26 -10.68
C GLY A 152 1.11 -2.92 -10.96
N ASN A 153 -0.19 -2.79 -10.64
CA ASN A 153 -0.97 -1.56 -10.88
C ASN A 153 -0.28 -0.30 -10.34
N ILE A 154 0.25 -0.34 -9.13
CA ILE A 154 0.92 0.80 -8.50
C ILE A 154 2.29 1.05 -9.14
N GLY A 155 3.15 0.01 -9.23
CA GLY A 155 4.51 0.16 -9.75
C GLY A 155 4.56 0.66 -11.19
N GLU A 156 3.59 0.27 -12.03
CA GLU A 156 3.44 0.79 -13.39
C GLU A 156 3.10 2.28 -13.38
N ARG A 157 2.15 2.73 -12.54
CA ARG A 157 1.79 4.15 -12.42
C ARG A 157 2.95 4.99 -11.93
N VAL A 158 3.67 4.51 -10.90
CA VAL A 158 4.88 5.19 -10.40
C VAL A 158 5.93 5.33 -11.49
N ALA A 159 6.18 4.27 -12.27
CA ALA A 159 7.14 4.31 -13.37
C ALA A 159 6.73 5.32 -14.46
N LYS A 160 5.43 5.39 -14.82
CA LYS A 160 4.89 6.38 -15.77
C LYS A 160 5.09 7.81 -15.28
N LEU A 161 4.74 8.08 -14.02
CA LEU A 161 4.91 9.40 -13.42
C LEU A 161 6.39 9.80 -13.32
N ALA A 162 7.26 8.90 -12.85
CA ALA A 162 8.69 9.17 -12.75
C ALA A 162 9.33 9.44 -14.12
N ARG A 163 8.90 8.72 -15.17
CA ARG A 163 9.32 8.97 -16.53
C ARG A 163 8.93 10.39 -16.99
N ALA A 164 7.73 10.86 -16.65
CA ALA A 164 7.32 12.24 -16.98
C ALA A 164 8.19 13.30 -16.31
N PHE A 165 8.82 12.97 -15.15
CA PHE A 165 9.86 13.79 -14.52
C PHE A 165 11.26 13.61 -15.18
N GLY A 166 11.38 12.84 -16.24
CA GLY A 166 12.64 12.60 -16.95
C GLY A 166 13.59 11.63 -16.26
N MET A 167 13.08 10.75 -15.39
CA MET A 167 13.87 9.69 -14.78
C MET A 167 14.06 8.51 -15.73
N LYS A 168 15.20 7.80 -15.61
CA LYS A 168 15.44 6.49 -16.21
C LYS A 168 14.79 5.42 -15.33
N ILE A 169 14.15 4.41 -15.94
CA ILE A 169 13.38 3.40 -15.20
C ILE A 169 14.07 2.04 -15.28
N LEU A 170 14.39 1.48 -14.11
CA LEU A 170 14.77 0.07 -13.95
C LEU A 170 13.65 -0.68 -13.24
N ILE A 171 13.37 -1.89 -13.68
CA ILE A 171 12.30 -2.71 -13.14
C ILE A 171 12.84 -4.08 -12.76
N THR A 172 12.44 -4.57 -11.59
CA THR A 172 12.60 -5.98 -11.22
C THR A 172 11.26 -6.56 -10.74
N LYS A 173 10.96 -7.78 -11.14
CA LYS A 173 9.81 -8.57 -10.67
C LYS A 173 10.08 -10.05 -10.90
N ARG A 174 9.30 -10.92 -10.22
CA ARG A 174 9.46 -12.37 -10.29
C ARG A 174 9.31 -12.93 -11.72
N THR A 175 8.30 -12.45 -12.45
CA THR A 175 8.04 -12.87 -13.83
C THR A 175 8.35 -11.70 -14.76
N PRO A 176 9.14 -11.88 -15.84
CA PRO A 176 9.43 -10.81 -16.78
C PRO A 176 8.16 -10.08 -17.25
N PRO A 177 8.17 -8.74 -17.32
CA PRO A 177 7.04 -7.98 -17.82
C PRO A 177 6.85 -8.19 -19.33
N ASN A 178 5.65 -7.83 -19.81
CA ASN A 178 5.40 -7.78 -21.24
C ASN A 178 6.37 -6.80 -21.93
N PRO A 179 7.06 -7.21 -23.02
CA PRO A 179 7.98 -6.34 -23.77
C PRO A 179 7.34 -5.03 -24.25
N ALA A 180 6.05 -5.04 -24.62
CA ALA A 180 5.33 -3.83 -25.01
C ALA A 180 5.24 -2.81 -23.85
N MET A 181 5.02 -3.27 -22.62
CA MET A 181 5.01 -2.44 -21.42
C MET A 181 6.39 -1.84 -21.13
N LEU A 182 7.46 -2.62 -21.25
CA LEU A 182 8.84 -2.11 -21.10
C LEU A 182 9.14 -1.02 -22.13
N LYS A 183 8.69 -1.21 -23.37
CA LYS A 183 8.85 -0.22 -24.43
C LYS A 183 8.05 1.06 -24.15
N GLU A 184 6.80 0.94 -23.71
CA GLU A 184 5.95 2.08 -23.34
C GLU A 184 6.57 2.90 -22.21
N LEU A 185 7.12 2.22 -21.19
CA LEU A 185 7.76 2.83 -20.03
C LEU A 185 9.21 3.30 -20.32
N GLU A 186 9.78 2.96 -21.50
CA GLU A 186 11.21 3.10 -21.78
C GLU A 186 12.08 2.52 -20.66
N ALA A 187 11.66 1.37 -20.10
CA ALA A 187 12.24 0.77 -18.93
C ALA A 187 13.12 -0.43 -19.27
N GLU A 188 14.15 -0.63 -18.47
CA GLU A 188 15.01 -1.81 -18.53
C GLU A 188 14.62 -2.81 -17.44
N PHE A 189 14.39 -4.08 -17.81
CA PHE A 189 14.16 -5.16 -16.87
C PHE A 189 15.50 -5.76 -16.44
N VAL A 190 15.76 -5.76 -15.13
CA VAL A 190 17.04 -6.19 -14.55
C VAL A 190 16.83 -7.05 -13.30
N SER A 191 17.90 -7.73 -12.84
CA SER A 191 17.90 -8.40 -11.55
C SER A 191 17.77 -7.40 -10.39
N LEU A 192 17.29 -7.87 -9.21
CA LEU A 192 17.25 -7.04 -8.00
C LEU A 192 18.63 -6.43 -7.69
N HIS A 193 19.68 -7.25 -7.77
CA HIS A 193 21.05 -6.83 -7.51
C HIS A 193 21.51 -5.69 -8.43
N GLU A 194 21.23 -5.79 -9.75
CA GLU A 194 21.56 -4.73 -10.72
C GLU A 194 20.71 -3.48 -10.47
N LEU A 195 19.42 -3.64 -10.18
CA LEU A 195 18.54 -2.52 -9.83
C LEU A 195 19.10 -1.72 -8.65
N LEU A 196 19.44 -2.39 -7.56
CA LEU A 196 19.96 -1.75 -6.35
C LEU A 196 21.26 -0.98 -6.63
N LYS A 197 22.19 -1.57 -7.39
CA LYS A 197 23.46 -0.93 -7.75
C LYS A 197 23.34 0.29 -8.66
N ARG A 198 22.33 0.31 -9.52
CA ARG A 198 22.22 1.32 -10.59
C ARG A 198 21.23 2.44 -10.26
N SER A 199 20.37 2.27 -9.24
CA SER A 199 19.31 3.23 -8.92
C SER A 199 19.80 4.35 -7.99
N ASP A 200 19.35 5.57 -8.26
CA ASP A 200 19.50 6.72 -7.37
C ASP A 200 18.35 6.75 -6.34
N VAL A 201 17.17 6.27 -6.75
CA VAL A 201 15.99 6.09 -5.90
C VAL A 201 15.47 4.68 -6.12
N VAL A 202 15.18 3.94 -5.05
CA VAL A 202 14.54 2.62 -5.08
C VAL A 202 13.16 2.73 -4.46
N THR A 203 12.13 2.20 -5.13
CA THR A 203 10.75 2.17 -4.62
C THR A 203 10.19 0.74 -4.64
N ILE A 204 9.42 0.39 -3.62
CA ILE A 204 8.94 -0.97 -3.37
C ILE A 204 7.44 -1.05 -3.62
N HIS A 205 7.02 -1.95 -4.52
CA HIS A 205 5.63 -2.19 -4.92
C HIS A 205 5.32 -3.69 -5.07
N VAL A 206 5.80 -4.49 -4.12
CA VAL A 206 5.50 -5.93 -4.04
C VAL A 206 4.59 -6.22 -2.85
N PRO A 207 3.75 -7.29 -2.89
CA PRO A 207 2.99 -7.73 -1.73
C PRO A 207 3.91 -8.31 -0.65
N TYR A 208 3.46 -8.27 0.60
CA TYR A 208 4.09 -9.01 1.68
C TYR A 208 3.79 -10.51 1.54
N THR A 209 4.83 -11.32 1.56
CA THR A 209 4.80 -12.78 1.54
C THR A 209 6.00 -13.31 2.33
N ALA A 210 6.06 -14.61 2.59
CA ALA A 210 7.23 -15.23 3.20
C ALA A 210 8.54 -14.96 2.42
N GLN A 211 8.45 -14.81 1.08
CA GLN A 211 9.61 -14.53 0.21
C GLN A 211 10.01 -13.06 0.20
N THR A 212 9.09 -12.15 0.50
CA THR A 212 9.36 -10.70 0.52
C THR A 212 9.56 -10.16 1.94
N HIS A 213 9.36 -10.98 2.97
CA HIS A 213 9.68 -10.62 4.36
C HIS A 213 11.16 -10.26 4.49
N ARG A 214 11.43 -9.02 4.92
CA ARG A 214 12.78 -8.44 5.06
C ARG A 214 13.69 -8.67 3.83
N MET A 215 13.09 -8.67 2.62
CA MET A 215 13.87 -8.83 1.38
C MET A 215 14.84 -7.67 1.13
N ILE A 216 14.63 -6.53 1.77
CA ILE A 216 15.56 -5.40 1.79
C ILE A 216 16.16 -5.32 3.18
N GLY A 217 17.21 -6.09 3.38
CA GLY A 217 18.00 -6.14 4.60
C GLY A 217 19.34 -5.45 4.45
N GLU A 218 20.26 -5.72 5.39
CA GLU A 218 21.59 -5.12 5.44
C GLU A 218 22.37 -5.28 4.13
N LYS A 219 22.36 -6.49 3.53
CA LYS A 219 23.06 -6.79 2.28
C LYS A 219 22.53 -5.95 1.12
N GLU A 220 21.23 -5.88 0.97
CA GLU A 220 20.56 -5.14 -0.10
C GLU A 220 20.78 -3.64 0.06
N LEU A 221 20.70 -3.11 1.28
CA LEU A 221 21.01 -1.71 1.57
C LEU A 221 22.48 -1.36 1.28
N HIS A 222 23.40 -2.30 1.52
CA HIS A 222 24.81 -2.13 1.14
C HIS A 222 25.06 -2.19 -0.38
N LEU A 223 24.21 -2.86 -1.14
CA LEU A 223 24.29 -2.87 -2.61
C LEU A 223 23.81 -1.56 -3.25
N MET A 224 22.92 -0.83 -2.60
CA MET A 224 22.41 0.44 -3.12
C MET A 224 23.55 1.44 -3.30
N LYS A 225 23.43 2.41 -4.21
CA LYS A 225 24.40 3.49 -4.35
C LYS A 225 24.56 4.25 -3.04
N LYS A 226 25.79 4.65 -2.70
CA LYS A 226 26.00 5.55 -1.56
C LYS A 226 25.25 6.86 -1.77
N GLY A 227 24.46 7.28 -0.79
CA GLY A 227 23.65 8.48 -0.85
C GLY A 227 22.36 8.36 -1.67
N SER A 228 21.97 7.13 -2.10
CA SER A 228 20.67 6.87 -2.74
C SER A 228 19.52 6.89 -1.73
N TYR A 229 18.30 6.80 -2.23
CA TYR A 229 17.07 6.93 -1.45
C TYR A 229 16.20 5.70 -1.57
N LEU A 230 15.52 5.32 -0.47
CA LEU A 230 14.59 4.20 -0.42
C LEU A 230 13.17 4.67 -0.09
N ILE A 231 12.19 4.23 -0.89
CA ILE A 231 10.78 4.57 -0.71
C ILE A 231 9.98 3.30 -0.47
N ASN A 232 9.14 3.28 0.57
CA ASN A 232 8.24 2.17 0.83
C ASN A 232 6.81 2.66 1.07
N THR A 233 5.94 2.39 0.11
CA THR A 233 4.49 2.63 0.16
C THR A 233 3.72 1.31 -0.01
N SER A 234 4.37 0.17 0.24
CA SER A 234 3.75 -1.16 0.09
C SER A 234 3.44 -1.82 1.43
N ARG A 235 4.43 -2.48 2.06
CA ARG A 235 4.33 -3.08 3.41
C ARG A 235 5.63 -2.90 4.18
N GLY A 236 5.54 -2.50 5.45
CA GLY A 236 6.70 -2.22 6.31
C GLY A 236 7.64 -3.42 6.45
N ALA A 237 7.10 -4.59 6.75
CA ALA A 237 7.88 -5.81 6.98
C ALA A 237 8.65 -6.35 5.74
N ILE A 238 8.62 -5.67 4.59
CA ILE A 238 9.48 -5.95 3.44
C ILE A 238 10.90 -5.43 3.66
N ILE A 239 11.05 -4.41 4.51
CA ILE A 239 12.33 -3.85 4.90
C ILE A 239 12.68 -4.33 6.31
N ASP A 240 13.93 -4.63 6.56
CA ASP A 240 14.46 -4.73 7.93
C ASP A 240 14.67 -3.29 8.45
N GLU A 241 13.74 -2.81 9.31
CA GLU A 241 13.78 -1.45 9.84
C GLU A 241 15.04 -1.16 10.66
N LYS A 242 15.62 -2.18 11.31
CA LYS A 242 16.88 -2.03 12.06
C LYS A 242 18.03 -1.77 11.10
N ALA A 243 18.15 -2.58 10.06
CA ALA A 243 19.19 -2.38 9.04
C ALA A 243 19.02 -1.04 8.31
N LEU A 244 17.79 -0.62 8.03
CA LEU A 244 17.51 0.68 7.44
C LEU A 244 17.96 1.83 8.36
N LEU A 245 17.68 1.75 9.67
CA LEU A 245 18.13 2.74 10.65
C LEU A 245 19.65 2.89 10.64
N GLU A 246 20.38 1.78 10.67
CA GLU A 246 21.86 1.75 10.64
C GLU A 246 22.41 2.35 9.32
N ALA A 247 21.80 2.01 8.18
CA ALA A 247 22.18 2.55 6.87
C ALA A 247 21.96 4.06 6.74
N LEU A 248 20.92 4.59 7.37
CA LEU A 248 20.62 6.02 7.38
C LEU A 248 21.52 6.80 8.35
N GLN A 249 21.78 6.27 9.55
CA GLN A 249 22.67 6.88 10.55
C GLN A 249 24.11 6.93 10.07
N SER A 250 24.57 5.87 9.39
CA SER A 250 25.93 5.80 8.79
C SER A 250 26.06 6.61 7.50
N GLN A 251 25.00 7.28 7.07
CA GLN A 251 24.95 8.02 5.78
C GLN A 251 25.27 7.12 4.55
N ARG A 252 25.04 5.81 4.68
CA ARG A 252 25.09 4.90 3.54
C ARG A 252 23.97 5.22 2.54
N LEU A 253 22.77 5.49 3.05
CA LEU A 253 21.66 6.06 2.31
C LEU A 253 21.54 7.56 2.56
N GLY A 254 21.16 8.31 1.52
CA GLY A 254 20.86 9.74 1.62
C GLY A 254 19.58 10.03 2.39
N GLY A 255 18.60 9.13 2.32
CA GLY A 255 17.33 9.24 3.03
C GLY A 255 16.36 8.12 2.69
N ALA A 256 15.23 8.09 3.41
CA ALA A 256 14.12 7.18 3.16
C ALA A 256 12.77 7.89 3.29
N ALA A 257 11.76 7.38 2.57
CA ALA A 257 10.37 7.78 2.80
C ALA A 257 9.50 6.55 3.02
N LEU A 258 8.72 6.58 4.09
CA LEU A 258 7.95 5.45 4.57
C LEU A 258 6.48 5.87 4.78
N ASP A 259 5.57 5.17 4.12
CA ASP A 259 4.13 5.27 4.38
C ASP A 259 3.63 4.08 5.23
N VAL A 260 4.48 3.06 5.37
CA VAL A 260 4.16 1.78 6.02
C VAL A 260 5.30 1.34 6.94
N TYR A 261 4.96 0.59 8.01
CA TYR A 261 5.88 0.22 9.07
C TYR A 261 5.75 -1.27 9.40
N GLU A 262 6.80 -1.86 9.99
CA GLU A 262 6.77 -3.28 10.39
C GLU A 262 5.64 -3.55 11.40
N VAL A 263 5.38 -2.59 12.29
CA VAL A 263 4.24 -2.58 13.23
C VAL A 263 3.48 -1.26 13.07
N GLU A 264 2.18 -1.33 12.88
CA GLU A 264 1.29 -0.16 12.71
C GLU A 264 0.21 -0.11 13.80
N PRO A 265 0.12 0.97 14.63
CA PRO A 265 1.05 2.10 14.73
C PRO A 265 2.45 1.71 15.22
N PRO A 266 3.51 2.47 14.82
CA PRO A 266 4.87 2.19 15.26
C PRO A 266 5.01 2.29 16.78
N THR A 267 5.76 1.35 17.38
CA THR A 267 6.10 1.37 18.81
C THR A 267 7.47 1.98 19.09
N ASN A 268 8.37 1.95 18.10
CA ASN A 268 9.69 2.58 18.15
C ASN A 268 9.78 3.70 17.11
N TRP A 269 9.95 4.93 17.56
CA TRP A 269 9.96 6.12 16.71
C TRP A 269 11.37 6.57 16.26
N THR A 270 12.43 5.84 16.65
CA THR A 270 13.82 6.24 16.39
C THR A 270 14.10 6.45 14.90
N LEU A 271 13.63 5.54 14.05
CA LEU A 271 13.78 5.64 12.59
C LEU A 271 13.06 6.88 12.03
N MET A 272 11.82 7.16 12.49
CA MET A 272 10.98 8.25 12.00
C MET A 272 11.48 9.61 12.46
N GLN A 273 12.28 9.66 13.50
CA GLN A 273 12.85 10.93 14.04
C GLN A 273 14.11 11.37 13.29
N LEU A 274 14.66 10.54 12.40
CA LEU A 274 15.83 10.92 11.61
C LEU A 274 15.51 12.08 10.66
N PRO A 275 16.38 13.09 10.55
CA PRO A 275 16.13 14.27 9.71
C PRO A 275 16.06 13.98 8.20
N ASN A 276 16.64 12.86 7.78
CA ASN A 276 16.63 12.38 6.39
C ASN A 276 15.56 11.31 6.12
N VAL A 277 14.54 11.21 7.00
CA VAL A 277 13.39 10.34 6.82
C VAL A 277 12.11 11.16 6.70
N VAL A 278 11.28 10.85 5.71
CA VAL A 278 9.93 11.40 5.52
C VAL A 278 8.93 10.30 5.82
N CYS A 279 7.95 10.59 6.68
CA CYS A 279 6.99 9.61 7.17
C CYS A 279 5.55 10.06 6.96
N THR A 280 4.70 9.11 6.57
CA THR A 280 3.25 9.27 6.52
C THR A 280 2.55 8.08 7.18
N PRO A 281 1.37 8.24 7.79
CA PRO A 281 0.74 7.19 8.59
C PRO A 281 -0.18 6.30 7.75
N HIS A 282 0.37 5.58 6.76
CA HIS A 282 -0.30 4.63 5.87
C HIS A 282 -1.49 5.28 5.15
N ILE A 283 -1.22 6.39 4.46
CA ILE A 283 -2.24 7.21 3.76
C ILE A 283 -2.26 7.01 2.23
N GLY A 284 -1.48 6.09 1.69
CA GLY A 284 -1.39 5.90 0.24
C GLY A 284 -2.74 5.70 -0.48
N ALA A 285 -3.72 5.09 0.21
CA ALA A 285 -5.08 4.90 -0.29
C ALA A 285 -6.10 5.91 0.28
N GLN A 286 -5.67 6.95 0.99
CA GLN A 286 -6.57 7.91 1.67
C GLN A 286 -6.84 9.13 0.79
N THR A 287 -7.43 8.89 -0.39
CA THR A 287 -8.00 9.93 -1.26
C THR A 287 -9.49 9.67 -1.47
N GLU A 288 -10.29 10.71 -1.71
CA GLU A 288 -11.73 10.59 -1.96
C GLU A 288 -12.00 9.66 -3.13
N GLU A 289 -11.24 9.81 -4.22
CA GLU A 289 -11.38 9.03 -5.45
C GLU A 289 -11.07 7.54 -5.21
N THR A 290 -9.99 7.25 -4.48
CA THR A 290 -9.63 5.86 -4.13
C THR A 290 -10.70 5.22 -3.26
N GLN A 291 -11.22 5.93 -2.25
CA GLN A 291 -12.24 5.42 -1.35
C GLN A 291 -13.55 5.13 -2.11
N LYS A 292 -13.97 6.05 -2.96
CA LYS A 292 -15.13 5.90 -3.82
C LYS A 292 -14.96 4.73 -4.80
N THR A 293 -13.84 4.67 -5.50
CA THR A 293 -13.53 3.58 -6.43
C THR A 293 -13.53 2.23 -5.74
N ALA A 294 -12.89 2.11 -4.57
CA ALA A 294 -12.86 0.86 -3.81
C ALA A 294 -14.27 0.42 -3.36
N SER A 295 -15.11 1.38 -2.95
CA SER A 295 -16.49 1.15 -2.55
C SER A 295 -17.35 0.62 -3.71
N VAL A 296 -17.24 1.25 -4.87
CA VAL A 296 -18.00 0.85 -6.07
C VAL A 296 -17.54 -0.51 -6.58
N LEU A 297 -16.22 -0.71 -6.73
CA LEU A 297 -15.66 -1.97 -7.24
C LEU A 297 -16.00 -3.17 -6.36
N ILE A 298 -15.95 -3.03 -5.02
CA ILE A 298 -16.30 -4.14 -4.15
C ILE A 298 -17.80 -4.46 -4.24
N ALA A 299 -18.65 -3.45 -4.36
CA ALA A 299 -20.09 -3.65 -4.57
C ALA A 299 -20.36 -4.41 -5.88
N GLU A 300 -19.70 -4.04 -6.99
CA GLU A 300 -19.81 -4.73 -8.28
C GLU A 300 -19.37 -6.19 -8.20
N LYS A 301 -18.21 -6.47 -7.57
CA LYS A 301 -17.72 -7.84 -7.38
C LYS A 301 -18.71 -8.69 -6.57
N ILE A 302 -19.33 -8.10 -5.52
CA ILE A 302 -20.36 -8.78 -4.71
C ILE A 302 -21.62 -9.04 -5.55
N ILE A 303 -22.13 -8.06 -6.28
CA ILE A 303 -23.32 -8.20 -7.14
C ILE A 303 -23.10 -9.32 -8.14
N ASN A 304 -21.99 -9.32 -8.86
CA ASN A 304 -21.64 -10.33 -9.85
C ASN A 304 -21.51 -11.75 -9.28
N PHE A 305 -21.10 -11.89 -8.00
CA PHE A 305 -21.01 -13.19 -7.34
C PHE A 305 -22.39 -13.81 -7.06
N PHE A 306 -23.43 -13.01 -6.86
CA PHE A 306 -24.79 -13.49 -6.55
C PHE A 306 -25.75 -13.46 -7.75
N SER A 307 -25.33 -12.91 -8.90
CA SER A 307 -26.10 -12.91 -10.15
C SER A 307 -26.00 -14.26 -10.84
#